data_d3d4a520627543fcacf249789b5f8b83
#
_entry.id   d3d4a520627543fcacf249789b5f8b83
#
_cell.length_a   1.000
_cell.length_b   1.000
_cell.length_c   1.000
_cell.angle_alpha   90.00
_cell.angle_beta   90.00
_cell.angle_gamma   90.00
#
_symmetry.space_group_name_H-M   'P 1'
#
loop_
_entity.id
_entity.type
_entity.pdbx_description
1 polymer ?
#
loop_
_entity_poly.entity_id
_entity_poly.type
_entity_poly.pdbx_seq_one_letter_code
_entity_poly.pdbx_strand_id
1 'polypeptide(L)'
;MRPQVIDVERVVCRLSDIAPQGARAFTLGGGEWPLRGVVVRLGDTVRGYVNRCPHAGHPLNLLPERFLTPDGTLLLCSSHGALFEKGTGYCVAGPCAGRSLTPVALEVRCGFVLLLEQVDAVERACAQIAILTE
;
A
#
# COMPACT_ATOMS: atom_id res chain seq x y z
N MET A 1 12.92 18.04 -25.54
CA MET A 1 11.67 17.99 -24.80
C MET A 1 11.93 18.26 -23.33
N ARG A 2 11.16 19.12 -22.77
CA ARG A 2 11.33 19.45 -21.37
C ARG A 2 10.82 18.32 -20.48
N PRO A 3 11.56 17.89 -19.47
CA PRO A 3 11.07 16.91 -18.51
C PRO A 3 9.82 17.43 -17.79
N GLN A 4 8.90 16.55 -17.58
CA GLN A 4 7.70 16.89 -16.82
C GLN A 4 7.98 16.77 -15.34
N VAL A 5 7.26 17.53 -14.54
CA VAL A 5 7.37 17.43 -13.10
C VAL A 5 6.83 16.08 -12.65
N ILE A 6 7.61 15.39 -11.83
CA ILE A 6 7.16 14.15 -11.23
C ILE A 6 6.07 14.50 -10.20
N ASP A 7 4.95 13.80 -10.28
CA ASP A 7 3.89 13.98 -9.31
C ASP A 7 4.27 13.20 -8.04
N VAL A 8 5.04 13.86 -7.18
CA VAL A 8 5.52 13.23 -5.94
C VAL A 8 4.38 12.86 -4.99
N GLU A 9 3.20 13.45 -5.18
CA GLU A 9 2.04 13.10 -4.37
C GLU A 9 1.52 11.70 -4.65
N ARG A 10 1.90 11.11 -5.78
CA ARG A 10 1.54 9.74 -6.14
C ARG A 10 2.58 8.71 -5.73
N VAL A 11 3.72 9.16 -5.25
CA VAL A 11 4.77 8.26 -4.78
C VAL A 11 4.47 7.85 -3.35
N VAL A 12 4.25 6.56 -3.15
CA VAL A 12 3.98 6.01 -1.82
C VAL A 12 5.27 5.87 -1.03
N CYS A 13 6.26 5.21 -1.64
CA CYS A 13 7.56 4.97 -1.05
C CYS A 13 8.46 4.33 -2.11
N ARG A 14 9.69 4.02 -1.74
CA ARG A 14 10.55 3.16 -2.56
C ARG A 14 10.24 1.71 -2.22
N LEU A 15 10.39 0.83 -3.20
CA LEU A 15 10.21 -0.60 -2.94
C LEU A 15 11.18 -1.06 -1.84
N SER A 16 12.40 -0.52 -1.85
CA SER A 16 13.43 -0.87 -0.86
C SER A 16 13.09 -0.41 0.56
N ASP A 17 12.09 0.47 0.73
CA ASP A 17 11.65 0.88 2.05
C ASP A 17 10.78 -0.19 2.73
N ILE A 18 10.39 -1.23 2.00
CA ILE A 18 9.56 -2.31 2.52
C ILE A 18 10.38 -3.60 2.52
N ALA A 19 10.39 -4.30 3.64
CA ALA A 19 11.02 -5.63 3.70
C ALA A 19 10.37 -6.56 2.68
N PRO A 20 11.09 -7.54 2.11
CA PRO A 20 10.58 -8.37 0.99
C PRO A 20 9.22 -9.01 1.18
N GLN A 21 8.84 -9.34 2.38
CA GLN A 21 7.49 -9.88 2.67
C GLN A 21 6.78 -9.01 3.71
N GLY A 22 7.19 -7.75 3.80
CA GLY A 22 6.72 -6.83 4.80
C GLY A 22 5.53 -5.99 4.36
N ALA A 23 5.13 -5.10 5.25
CA ALA A 23 4.04 -4.15 5.01
C ALA A 23 4.40 -2.82 5.65
N ARG A 24 3.83 -1.76 5.10
CA ARG A 24 4.11 -0.40 5.57
C ARG A 24 2.87 0.48 5.40
N ALA A 25 2.60 1.31 6.40
CA ALA A 25 1.55 2.32 6.29
C ALA A 25 1.99 3.43 5.34
N PHE A 26 1.03 4.02 4.65
CA PHE A 26 1.28 5.23 3.86
C PHE A 26 0.08 6.17 3.95
N THR A 27 0.35 7.44 3.69
CA THR A 27 -0.69 8.47 3.61
C THR A 27 -0.40 9.31 2.37
N LEU A 28 -1.38 9.45 1.51
CA LEU A 28 -1.27 10.26 0.30
C LEU A 28 -2.31 11.38 0.31
N GLY A 29 -1.92 12.51 -0.26
CA GLY A 29 -2.77 13.69 -0.29
C GLY A 29 -2.76 14.43 1.02
N GLY A 30 -3.46 15.55 1.04
CA GLY A 30 -3.57 16.40 2.21
C GLY A 30 -5.01 16.75 2.50
N GLY A 31 -5.20 17.79 3.31
CA GLY A 31 -6.52 18.27 3.69
C GLY A 31 -7.20 17.39 4.72
N GLU A 32 -8.52 17.42 4.71
CA GLU A 32 -9.31 16.72 5.72
C GLU A 32 -9.44 15.23 5.48
N TRP A 33 -9.25 14.78 4.24
CA TRP A 33 -9.52 13.41 3.84
C TRP A 33 -8.34 12.80 3.07
N PRO A 34 -7.17 12.68 3.69
CA PRO A 34 -6.05 12.01 3.04
C PRO A 34 -6.34 10.52 2.87
N LEU A 35 -5.76 9.93 1.83
CA LEU A 35 -5.82 8.48 1.66
C LEU A 35 -4.83 7.84 2.62
N ARG A 36 -5.33 7.05 3.55
CA ARG A 36 -4.51 6.26 4.47
C ARG A 36 -4.57 4.81 4.04
N GLY A 37 -3.41 4.24 3.78
CA GLY A 37 -3.33 2.90 3.27
C GLY A 37 -2.23 2.08 3.90
N VAL A 38 -2.19 0.81 3.49
CA VAL A 38 -1.11 -0.09 3.80
C VAL A 38 -0.63 -0.70 2.49
N VAL A 39 0.67 -0.70 2.29
CA VAL A 39 1.30 -1.37 1.15
C VAL A 39 1.95 -2.65 1.65
N VAL A 40 1.69 -3.75 0.96
CA VAL A 40 2.26 -5.06 1.24
C VAL A 40 3.20 -5.41 0.11
N ARG A 41 4.43 -5.77 0.45
CA ARG A 41 5.40 -6.22 -0.54
C ARG A 41 5.39 -7.73 -0.65
N LEU A 42 5.26 -8.22 -1.88
CA LEU A 42 5.28 -9.64 -2.20
C LEU A 42 6.42 -9.88 -3.20
N GLY A 43 7.65 -9.98 -2.67
CA GLY A 43 8.84 -10.05 -3.52
C GLY A 43 9.07 -8.75 -4.27
N ASP A 44 8.91 -8.77 -5.59
CA ASP A 44 9.08 -7.59 -6.44
C ASP A 44 7.77 -6.90 -6.79
N THR A 45 6.66 -7.39 -6.26
CA THR A 45 5.34 -6.80 -6.49
C THR A 45 4.77 -6.26 -5.18
N VAL A 46 3.74 -5.45 -5.31
CA VAL A 46 3.07 -4.86 -4.15
C VAL A 46 1.56 -5.00 -4.27
N ARG A 47 0.89 -4.94 -3.12
CA ARG A 47 -0.55 -4.78 -3.03
C ARG A 47 -0.84 -3.64 -2.08
N GLY A 48 -1.86 -2.85 -2.41
CA GLY A 48 -2.28 -1.75 -1.57
C GLY A 48 -3.70 -1.96 -1.08
N TYR A 49 -3.95 -1.53 0.13
CA TYR A 49 -5.29 -1.56 0.72
C TYR A 49 -5.52 -0.30 1.54
N VAL A 50 -6.79 0.12 1.62
CA VAL A 50 -7.16 1.16 2.56
C VAL A 50 -6.92 0.62 3.97
N ASN A 51 -6.26 1.41 4.81
CA ASN A 51 -5.95 1.00 6.18
C ASN A 51 -7.20 1.16 7.06
N ARG A 52 -8.16 0.25 6.86
CA ARG A 52 -9.42 0.27 7.57
C ARG A 52 -9.98 -1.13 7.64
N CYS A 53 -10.18 -1.62 8.85
CA CYS A 53 -10.79 -2.93 9.06
C CYS A 53 -12.27 -2.88 8.68
N PRO A 54 -12.74 -3.78 7.79
CA PRO A 54 -14.15 -3.79 7.39
C PRO A 54 -15.12 -4.11 8.53
N HIS A 55 -14.63 -4.69 9.61
CA HIS A 55 -15.46 -5.01 10.78
C HIS A 55 -15.87 -3.76 11.55
N ALA A 56 -14.91 -2.93 11.93
CA ALA A 56 -15.17 -1.82 12.85
C ALA A 56 -14.74 -0.44 12.32
N GLY A 57 -14.14 -0.39 11.13
CA GLY A 57 -13.67 0.86 10.56
C GLY A 57 -12.41 1.43 11.21
N HIS A 58 -11.76 0.67 12.07
CA HIS A 58 -10.51 1.09 12.70
C HIS A 58 -9.32 0.81 11.79
N PRO A 59 -8.20 1.55 11.95
CA PRO A 59 -6.96 1.16 11.30
C PRO A 59 -6.56 -0.25 11.70
N LEU A 60 -5.89 -0.98 10.80
CA LEU A 60 -5.43 -2.33 11.10
C LEU A 60 -4.37 -2.33 12.19
N ASN A 61 -3.52 -1.32 12.21
CA ASN A 61 -2.39 -1.25 13.13
C ASN A 61 -2.73 -0.37 14.34
N LEU A 62 -2.72 -0.96 15.52
CA LEU A 62 -2.77 -0.20 16.76
C LEU A 62 -1.41 0.40 17.09
N LEU A 63 -0.33 -0.28 16.71
CA LEU A 63 1.04 0.19 16.84
C LEU A 63 1.61 0.46 15.46
N PRO A 64 2.46 1.50 15.30
CA PRO A 64 3.10 1.78 14.03
C PRO A 64 3.79 0.54 13.47
N GLU A 65 3.67 0.33 12.17
CA GLU A 65 4.29 -0.77 11.42
C GLU A 65 3.84 -2.18 11.80
N ARG A 66 2.86 -2.32 12.68
CA ARG A 66 2.37 -3.64 13.07
C ARG A 66 1.14 -4.03 12.26
N PHE A 67 1.37 -4.62 11.10
CA PHE A 67 0.33 -5.05 10.17
C PHE A 67 0.27 -6.55 9.95
N LEU A 68 1.27 -7.30 10.42
CA LEU A 68 1.41 -8.71 10.08
C LEU A 68 1.31 -9.59 11.31
N THR A 69 0.88 -10.84 11.08
CA THR A 69 0.99 -11.87 12.10
C THR A 69 2.45 -12.12 12.45
N PRO A 70 2.75 -12.72 13.62
CA PRO A 70 4.15 -12.97 14.01
C PRO A 70 4.93 -13.77 12.99
N ASP A 71 4.30 -14.69 12.25
CA ASP A 71 4.94 -15.46 11.19
C ASP A 71 5.04 -14.71 9.86
N GLY A 72 4.44 -13.52 9.76
CA GLY A 72 4.51 -12.68 8.56
C GLY A 72 3.65 -13.15 7.40
N THR A 73 2.77 -14.13 7.58
CA THR A 73 2.02 -14.71 6.46
C THR A 73 0.71 -13.99 6.16
N LEU A 74 0.11 -13.34 7.15
CA LEU A 74 -1.20 -12.68 7.02
C LEU A 74 -1.16 -11.27 7.54
N LEU A 75 -2.05 -10.43 7.01
CA LEU A 75 -2.33 -9.12 7.61
C LEU A 75 -3.21 -9.33 8.84
N LEU A 76 -2.97 -8.54 9.86
CA LEU A 76 -3.66 -8.64 11.14
C LEU A 76 -4.30 -7.31 11.50
N CYS A 77 -5.58 -7.35 11.84
CA CYS A 77 -6.23 -6.23 12.51
C CYS A 77 -6.02 -6.40 14.01
N SER A 78 -5.25 -5.48 14.60
CA SER A 78 -4.87 -5.59 16.01
C SER A 78 -6.05 -5.43 16.99
N SER A 79 -7.14 -4.79 16.56
CA SER A 79 -8.28 -4.55 17.44
C SER A 79 -9.01 -5.83 17.84
N HIS A 80 -9.33 -6.69 16.87
CA HIS A 80 -10.17 -7.87 17.11
C HIS A 80 -9.62 -9.14 16.49
N GLY A 81 -8.38 -9.12 16.01
CA GLY A 81 -7.70 -10.30 15.51
C GLY A 81 -8.16 -10.80 14.14
N ALA A 82 -8.83 -9.96 13.34
CA ALA A 82 -9.18 -10.35 11.99
C ALA A 82 -7.91 -10.57 11.16
N LEU A 83 -7.92 -11.63 10.34
CA LEU A 83 -6.77 -12.01 9.52
C LEU A 83 -7.13 -11.94 8.05
N PHE A 84 -6.23 -11.36 7.25
CA PHE A 84 -6.46 -11.13 5.82
C PHE A 84 -5.31 -11.68 5.00
N GLU A 85 -5.63 -12.23 3.85
CA GLU A 85 -4.61 -12.64 2.88
C GLU A 85 -3.88 -11.42 2.34
N LYS A 86 -2.55 -11.50 2.27
CA LYS A 86 -1.71 -10.38 1.82
C LYS A 86 -1.93 -10.05 0.34
N GLY A 87 -2.18 -11.05 -0.49
CA GLY A 87 -2.32 -10.85 -1.93
C GLY A 87 -3.69 -10.41 -2.39
N THR A 88 -4.73 -10.67 -1.62
CA THR A 88 -6.13 -10.40 -2.01
C THR A 88 -6.87 -9.47 -1.07
N GLY A 89 -6.41 -9.35 0.17
CA GLY A 89 -7.12 -8.60 1.21
C GLY A 89 -8.33 -9.31 1.77
N TYR A 90 -8.55 -10.57 1.38
CA TYR A 90 -9.71 -11.33 1.84
C TYR A 90 -9.57 -11.75 3.29
N CYS A 91 -10.60 -11.53 4.09
CA CYS A 91 -10.61 -11.91 5.49
C CYS A 91 -10.86 -13.42 5.62
N VAL A 92 -9.85 -14.14 6.12
CA VAL A 92 -9.91 -15.60 6.25
C VAL A 92 -10.28 -16.05 7.65
N ALA A 93 -10.23 -15.16 8.63
CA ALA A 93 -10.60 -15.50 10.00
C ALA A 93 -10.94 -14.24 10.78
N GLY A 94 -11.70 -14.41 11.83
CA GLY A 94 -12.10 -13.32 12.71
C GLY A 94 -13.47 -12.75 12.38
N PRO A 95 -13.83 -11.61 13.00
CA PRO A 95 -15.20 -11.10 12.95
C PRO A 95 -15.67 -10.65 11.58
N CYS A 96 -14.77 -10.40 10.63
CA CYS A 96 -15.15 -9.96 9.29
C CYS A 96 -14.88 -11.03 8.22
N ALA A 97 -14.81 -12.30 8.60
CA ALA A 97 -14.62 -13.39 7.63
C ALA A 97 -15.63 -13.29 6.49
N GLY A 98 -15.15 -13.45 5.26
CA GLY A 98 -15.97 -13.28 4.06
C GLY A 98 -15.98 -11.87 3.49
N ARG A 99 -15.42 -10.89 4.18
CA ARG A 99 -15.24 -9.52 3.67
C ARG A 99 -13.81 -9.32 3.22
N SER A 100 -13.56 -8.24 2.50
CA SER A 100 -12.22 -7.92 2.02
C SER A 100 -11.87 -6.49 2.38
N LEU A 101 -10.56 -6.25 2.52
CA LEU A 101 -10.04 -4.89 2.58
C LEU A 101 -10.30 -4.21 1.23
N THR A 102 -10.50 -2.90 1.25
CA THR A 102 -10.67 -2.14 0.01
C THR A 102 -9.32 -2.00 -0.67
N PRO A 103 -9.18 -2.48 -1.91
CA PRO A 103 -7.90 -2.39 -2.61
C PRO A 103 -7.59 -0.97 -3.05
N VAL A 104 -6.31 -0.65 -3.03
CA VAL A 104 -5.75 0.57 -3.62
C VAL A 104 -4.82 0.13 -4.73
N ALA A 105 -5.04 0.59 -5.94
CA ALA A 105 -4.21 0.20 -7.07
C ALA A 105 -2.82 0.83 -6.94
N LEU A 106 -1.82 0.00 -6.75
CA LEU A 106 -0.42 0.40 -6.65
C LEU A 106 0.40 -0.36 -7.68
N GLU A 107 1.47 0.26 -8.13
CA GLU A 107 2.38 -0.36 -9.08
C GLU A 107 3.82 0.03 -8.76
N VAL A 108 4.74 -0.90 -9.02
CA VAL A 108 6.17 -0.63 -8.91
C VAL A 108 6.68 -0.19 -10.27
N ARG A 109 7.28 1.00 -10.33
CA ARG A 109 7.93 1.54 -11.52
C ARG A 109 9.25 2.19 -11.11
N CYS A 110 10.32 1.78 -11.77
CA CYS A 110 11.65 2.37 -11.54
C CYS A 110 12.07 2.33 -10.07
N GLY A 111 11.68 1.28 -9.34
CA GLY A 111 12.02 1.11 -7.92
C GLY A 111 11.13 1.89 -6.96
N PHE A 112 10.11 2.58 -7.47
CA PHE A 112 9.16 3.32 -6.66
C PHE A 112 7.79 2.64 -6.65
N VAL A 113 7.09 2.77 -5.52
CA VAL A 113 5.70 2.34 -5.40
C VAL A 113 4.81 3.55 -5.66
N LEU A 114 3.99 3.46 -6.67
CA LEU A 114 3.17 4.58 -7.15
C LEU A 114 1.69 4.24 -7.08
N LEU A 115 0.88 5.25 -6.78
CA LEU A 115 -0.57 5.14 -6.86
C LEU A 115 -0.98 5.13 -8.34
N LEU A 116 -1.65 4.07 -8.75
CA LEU A 116 -2.04 3.84 -10.13
C LEU A 116 -3.46 4.32 -10.37
N GLU A 117 -3.63 5.63 -10.56
CA GLU A 117 -4.92 6.18 -10.95
C GLU A 117 -5.05 6.31 -12.46
N GLN A 118 -3.95 6.68 -13.10
CA GLN A 118 -3.88 6.86 -14.55
C GLN A 118 -2.59 6.23 -15.05
N VAL A 119 -2.72 5.24 -15.89
CA VAL A 119 -1.57 4.50 -16.42
C VAL A 119 -0.57 5.42 -17.10
N ASP A 120 -1.08 6.33 -17.93
CA ASP A 120 -0.21 7.27 -18.66
C ASP A 120 0.59 8.16 -17.71
N ALA A 121 -0.03 8.60 -16.63
CA ALA A 121 0.64 9.43 -15.63
C ALA A 121 1.75 8.64 -14.92
N VAL A 122 1.53 7.36 -14.64
CA VAL A 122 2.53 6.49 -14.01
C VAL A 122 3.71 6.29 -14.93
N GLU A 123 3.46 6.04 -16.23
CA GLU A 123 4.54 5.85 -17.19
C GLU A 123 5.36 7.12 -17.37
N ARG A 124 4.71 8.27 -17.43
CA ARG A 124 5.43 9.55 -17.52
C ARG A 124 6.26 9.81 -16.27
N ALA A 125 5.74 9.48 -15.08
CA ALA A 125 6.46 9.62 -13.84
C ALA A 125 7.72 8.75 -13.82
N CYS A 126 7.63 7.51 -14.31
CA CYS A 126 8.78 6.62 -14.41
C CYS A 126 9.85 7.18 -15.33
N ALA A 127 9.46 7.67 -16.51
CA ALA A 127 10.39 8.29 -17.45
C ALA A 127 11.07 9.51 -16.83
N GLN A 128 10.32 10.30 -16.09
CA GLN A 128 10.83 11.48 -15.42
C GLN A 128 11.85 11.10 -14.35
N ILE A 129 11.58 10.07 -13.57
CA ILE A 129 12.48 9.57 -12.54
C ILE A 129 13.79 9.10 -13.19
N ALA A 130 13.70 8.36 -14.30
CA ALA A 130 14.88 7.88 -15.00
C ALA A 130 15.75 9.04 -15.50
N ILE A 131 15.15 10.12 -16.00
CA ILE A 131 15.88 11.31 -16.42
C ILE A 131 16.61 11.96 -15.24
N LEU A 132 15.96 12.04 -14.10
CA LEU A 132 16.52 12.73 -12.93
C LEU A 132 17.61 11.92 -12.23
N THR A 133 17.62 10.61 -12.38
CA THR A 133 18.59 9.75 -11.69
C THR A 133 19.82 9.43 -12.52
N GLU A 134 19.81 9.81 -13.78
CA GLU A 134 21.01 9.72 -14.63
C GLU A 134 21.98 10.89 -14.36
#